data_0a4f54ad29503b393637fed05f87bfb2
#
_entry.id   0a4f54ad29503b393637fed05f87bfb2
#
_cell.length_a   1.000
_cell.length_b   1.000
_cell.length_c   1.000
_cell.angle_alpha   90.00
_cell.angle_beta   90.00
_cell.angle_gamma   90.00
#
_symmetry.space_group_name_H-M   'P 1'
#
loop_
_entity.id
_entity.type
_entity.pdbx_description
1 polymer ?
#
loop_
_entity_poly.entity_id
_entity_poly.type
_entity_poly.pdbx_seq_one_letter_code
_entity_poly.pdbx_strand_id
1 'polypeptide(L)'
;MKVLVTGGAGYIGSHTCKHLAAAGHTPVVFDDFSQGHDWAVKWGPLEGGSLNDPARLAEVLAVHRVDAVVHFAASALVGESMSAPGKYFRNNTLGSFNLIEAMRAAGVGTLVFSSTCATYGNPVRVPIDESHPQVPVNPYGESKLMVEKMLRWYGEAHGLQWMALRYFNAAGADPDGEIGEVHDPESHLIPLVIGGALGTRPPVKVFGADYPTVDGTAVRDYIHVADLADAHLRAIERLRSGTPSQAINLGTGVGQSVRQVIDAVKQVSGRPVPFDTAPRRAGDPPELVADPSRAREVLGWTPRYADLRTTVQHAWNWHAGESATR
;
A
#
# COMPACT_ATOMS: atom_id res chain seq x y z
N MET A 1 -15.74 11.14 12.65
CA MET A 1 -16.10 11.02 11.23
C MET A 1 -16.40 9.57 10.90
N LYS A 2 -17.29 9.33 9.94
CA LYS A 2 -17.45 8.03 9.30
C LYS A 2 -16.61 8.00 8.03
N VAL A 3 -15.65 7.09 7.95
CA VAL A 3 -14.69 7.01 6.84
C VAL A 3 -14.90 5.69 6.11
N LEU A 4 -15.30 5.74 4.84
CA LEU A 4 -15.36 4.55 4.00
C LEU A 4 -13.92 4.14 3.64
N VAL A 5 -13.58 2.89 3.94
CA VAL A 5 -12.26 2.31 3.63
C VAL A 5 -12.49 1.19 2.61
N THR A 6 -12.32 1.49 1.32
CA THR A 6 -12.41 0.46 0.29
C THR A 6 -11.13 -0.37 0.28
N GLY A 7 -11.25 -1.70 0.17
CA GLY A 7 -10.14 -2.60 0.44
C GLY A 7 -9.77 -2.68 1.92
N GLY A 8 -10.76 -2.38 2.81
CA GLY A 8 -10.53 -2.29 4.24
C GLY A 8 -10.33 -3.64 4.95
N ALA A 9 -10.62 -4.75 4.28
CA ALA A 9 -10.32 -6.11 4.75
C ALA A 9 -8.94 -6.61 4.28
N GLY A 10 -8.23 -5.82 3.45
CA GLY A 10 -6.87 -6.10 3.00
C GLY A 10 -5.80 -5.66 4.01
N TYR A 11 -4.53 -5.94 3.66
CA TYR A 11 -3.37 -5.67 4.51
C TYR A 11 -3.29 -4.22 5.00
N ILE A 12 -3.13 -3.24 4.09
CA ILE A 12 -2.96 -1.83 4.48
C ILE A 12 -4.29 -1.24 4.97
N GLY A 13 -5.41 -1.65 4.37
CA GLY A 13 -6.75 -1.16 4.72
C GLY A 13 -7.14 -1.48 6.16
N SER A 14 -6.90 -2.71 6.63
CA SER A 14 -7.23 -3.12 7.99
C SER A 14 -6.41 -2.38 9.05
N HIS A 15 -5.10 -2.17 8.80
CA HIS A 15 -4.26 -1.33 9.67
C HIS A 15 -4.75 0.11 9.71
N THR A 16 -5.22 0.66 8.57
CA THR A 16 -5.79 2.00 8.52
C THR A 16 -7.11 2.05 9.29
N CYS A 17 -7.96 1.02 9.23
CA CYS A 17 -9.17 0.93 10.05
C CYS A 17 -8.84 0.95 11.56
N LYS A 18 -7.80 0.23 12.00
CA LYS A 18 -7.31 0.26 13.39
C LYS A 18 -6.93 1.69 13.80
N HIS A 19 -6.13 2.38 13.00
CA HIS A 19 -5.68 3.75 13.29
C HIS A 19 -6.83 4.76 13.30
N LEU A 20 -7.76 4.66 12.35
CA LEU A 20 -8.96 5.50 12.33
C LEU A 20 -9.81 5.33 13.59
N ALA A 21 -10.05 4.08 14.01
CA ALA A 21 -10.81 3.79 15.22
C ALA A 21 -10.10 4.30 16.49
N ALA A 22 -8.78 4.12 16.59
CA ALA A 22 -7.98 4.63 17.70
C ALA A 22 -8.02 6.17 17.80
N ALA A 23 -8.17 6.86 16.66
CA ALA A 23 -8.34 8.31 16.59
C ALA A 23 -9.80 8.79 16.79
N GLY A 24 -10.72 7.88 17.18
CA GLY A 24 -12.13 8.21 17.45
C GLY A 24 -12.98 8.37 16.18
N HIS A 25 -12.54 7.85 15.04
CA HIS A 25 -13.32 7.78 13.81
C HIS A 25 -14.01 6.41 13.70
N THR A 26 -15.04 6.34 12.85
CA THR A 26 -15.72 5.08 12.54
C THR A 26 -15.32 4.65 11.12
N PRO A 27 -14.39 3.71 10.94
CA PRO A 27 -14.14 3.14 9.64
C PRO A 27 -15.33 2.28 9.21
N VAL A 28 -15.75 2.41 7.96
CA VAL A 28 -16.73 1.53 7.31
C VAL A 28 -15.96 0.74 6.25
N VAL A 29 -15.79 -0.54 6.46
CA VAL A 29 -15.04 -1.41 5.54
C VAL A 29 -15.90 -1.73 4.34
N PHE A 30 -15.38 -1.50 3.12
CA PHE A 30 -15.98 -1.94 1.86
C PHE A 30 -14.98 -2.82 1.12
N ASP A 31 -15.35 -4.10 0.91
CA ASP A 31 -14.43 -5.09 0.33
C ASP A 31 -15.19 -6.16 -0.43
N ASP A 32 -14.62 -6.71 -1.50
CA ASP A 32 -15.16 -7.83 -2.26
C ASP A 32 -14.50 -9.16 -1.89
N PHE A 33 -13.55 -9.14 -0.96
CA PHE A 33 -12.79 -10.28 -0.44
C PHE A 33 -11.99 -11.04 -1.52
N SER A 34 -11.69 -10.41 -2.64
CA SER A 34 -10.84 -11.00 -3.67
C SER A 34 -9.40 -11.25 -3.18
N GLN A 35 -8.94 -10.45 -2.20
CA GLN A 35 -7.66 -10.59 -1.51
C GLN A 35 -7.77 -10.22 -0.01
N GLY A 36 -8.89 -9.64 0.41
CA GLY A 36 -9.18 -9.28 1.79
C GLY A 36 -9.65 -10.48 2.62
N HIS A 37 -9.61 -10.33 3.93
CA HIS A 37 -9.97 -11.38 4.89
C HIS A 37 -10.98 -10.85 5.91
N ASP A 38 -12.02 -11.62 6.19
CA ASP A 38 -13.06 -11.26 7.17
C ASP A 38 -12.51 -11.13 8.60
N TRP A 39 -11.53 -11.95 8.98
CA TRP A 39 -10.85 -11.88 10.27
C TRP A 39 -10.11 -10.55 10.51
N ALA A 40 -9.76 -9.81 9.44
CA ALA A 40 -9.10 -8.50 9.52
C ALA A 40 -10.07 -7.34 9.77
N VAL A 41 -11.40 -7.58 9.69
CA VAL A 41 -12.44 -6.58 9.94
C VAL A 41 -12.81 -6.56 11.43
N LYS A 42 -12.20 -5.66 12.19
CA LYS A 42 -12.33 -5.62 13.66
C LYS A 42 -12.84 -4.29 14.20
N TRP A 43 -12.69 -3.20 13.47
CA TRP A 43 -12.84 -1.84 14.03
C TRP A 43 -14.02 -1.05 13.45
N GLY A 44 -14.90 -1.67 12.69
CA GLY A 44 -16.07 -1.00 12.13
C GLY A 44 -16.98 -1.95 11.36
N PRO A 45 -18.13 -1.47 10.88
CA PRO A 45 -19.04 -2.27 10.10
C PRO A 45 -18.42 -2.69 8.75
N LEU A 46 -18.84 -3.87 8.31
CA LEU A 46 -18.44 -4.45 7.02
C LEU A 46 -19.59 -4.34 6.03
N GLU A 47 -19.26 -3.84 4.84
CA GLU A 47 -20.10 -3.79 3.66
C GLU A 47 -19.45 -4.57 2.52
N GLY A 48 -19.98 -5.73 2.20
CA GLY A 48 -19.52 -6.54 1.06
C GLY A 48 -19.96 -5.90 -0.26
N GLY A 49 -19.02 -5.76 -1.22
CA GLY A 49 -19.33 -5.22 -2.53
C GLY A 49 -18.11 -4.96 -3.40
N SER A 50 -18.36 -4.79 -4.69
CA SER A 50 -17.32 -4.50 -5.69
C SER A 50 -17.37 -3.04 -6.14
N LEU A 51 -16.21 -2.45 -6.42
CA LEU A 51 -16.12 -1.13 -7.07
C LEU A 51 -16.78 -1.10 -8.46
N ASN A 52 -17.00 -2.26 -9.07
CA ASN A 52 -17.70 -2.38 -10.35
C ASN A 52 -19.23 -2.45 -10.21
N ASP A 53 -19.75 -2.22 -8.99
CA ASP A 53 -21.19 -2.08 -8.70
C ASP A 53 -21.48 -0.65 -8.20
N PRO A 54 -21.79 0.31 -9.09
CA PRO A 54 -22.09 1.70 -8.74
C PRO A 54 -23.32 1.84 -7.83
N ALA A 55 -24.32 0.95 -7.96
CA ALA A 55 -25.53 1.00 -7.13
C ALA A 55 -25.19 0.66 -5.68
N ARG A 56 -24.37 -0.37 -5.46
CA ARG A 56 -23.90 -0.77 -4.13
C ARG A 56 -23.03 0.31 -3.49
N LEU A 57 -22.15 0.95 -4.25
CA LEU A 57 -21.36 2.09 -3.77
C LEU A 57 -22.25 3.25 -3.29
N ALA A 58 -23.25 3.62 -4.09
CA ALA A 58 -24.20 4.69 -3.74
C ALA A 58 -25.01 4.35 -2.48
N GLU A 59 -25.48 3.11 -2.36
CA GLU A 59 -26.20 2.59 -1.18
C GLU A 59 -25.35 2.73 0.09
N VAL A 60 -24.11 2.24 0.08
CA VAL A 60 -23.21 2.25 1.24
C VAL A 60 -22.88 3.68 1.67
N LEU A 61 -22.57 4.56 0.72
CA LEU A 61 -22.30 5.98 1.02
C LEU A 61 -23.49 6.66 1.69
N ALA A 62 -24.72 6.38 1.22
CA ALA A 62 -25.96 6.95 1.77
C ALA A 62 -26.32 6.37 3.15
N VAL A 63 -26.31 5.04 3.30
CA VAL A 63 -26.66 4.35 4.55
C VAL A 63 -25.75 4.79 5.70
N HIS A 64 -24.44 4.83 5.44
CA HIS A 64 -23.48 5.19 6.48
C HIS A 64 -23.29 6.71 6.65
N ARG A 65 -23.79 7.54 5.74
CA ARG A 65 -23.54 8.99 5.73
C ARG A 65 -22.05 9.29 5.85
N VAL A 66 -21.30 8.78 4.88
CA VAL A 66 -19.83 8.83 4.85
C VAL A 66 -19.34 10.28 4.76
N ASP A 67 -18.37 10.64 5.58
CA ASP A 67 -17.74 11.98 5.60
C ASP A 67 -16.52 12.07 4.66
N ALA A 68 -15.77 10.98 4.51
CA ALA A 68 -14.54 10.89 3.72
C ALA A 68 -14.28 9.44 3.27
N VAL A 69 -13.44 9.28 2.27
CA VAL A 69 -13.06 7.96 1.72
C VAL A 69 -11.55 7.78 1.77
N VAL A 70 -11.10 6.59 2.19
CA VAL A 70 -9.74 6.09 1.93
C VAL A 70 -9.84 4.92 0.97
N HIS A 71 -9.16 5.03 -0.16
CA HIS A 71 -9.33 4.11 -1.28
C HIS A 71 -8.10 3.22 -1.46
N PHE A 72 -8.17 1.98 -0.95
CA PHE A 72 -7.13 0.94 -1.14
C PHE A 72 -7.52 -0.11 -2.19
N ALA A 73 -8.81 -0.41 -2.35
CA ALA A 73 -9.28 -1.50 -3.21
C ALA A 73 -8.68 -1.42 -4.62
N ALA A 74 -7.80 -2.37 -4.92
CA ALA A 74 -7.08 -2.45 -6.19
C ALA A 74 -6.43 -3.83 -6.38
N SER A 75 -6.29 -4.27 -7.62
CA SER A 75 -5.33 -5.32 -7.98
C SER A 75 -3.92 -4.74 -7.95
N ALA A 76 -2.96 -5.38 -7.26
CA ALA A 76 -1.64 -4.80 -6.95
C ALA A 76 -0.43 -5.63 -7.43
N LEU A 77 -0.65 -6.80 -8.05
CA LEU A 77 0.43 -7.67 -8.51
C LEU A 77 1.02 -7.18 -9.83
N VAL A 78 2.19 -6.52 -9.75
CA VAL A 78 2.88 -5.95 -10.93
C VAL A 78 3.09 -7.00 -12.03
N GLY A 79 3.57 -8.20 -11.69
CA GLY A 79 3.80 -9.28 -12.65
C GLY A 79 2.52 -9.73 -13.35
N GLU A 80 1.42 -9.89 -12.63
CA GLU A 80 0.12 -10.23 -13.20
C GLU A 80 -0.40 -9.14 -14.15
N SER A 81 -0.12 -7.87 -13.84
CA SER A 81 -0.58 -6.76 -14.68
C SER A 81 -0.04 -6.84 -16.11
N MET A 82 1.17 -7.39 -16.30
CA MET A 82 1.77 -7.56 -17.63
C MET A 82 1.05 -8.62 -18.47
N SER A 83 0.49 -9.65 -17.86
CA SER A 83 -0.24 -10.74 -18.55
C SER A 83 -1.74 -10.52 -18.62
N ALA A 84 -2.31 -9.75 -17.69
CA ALA A 84 -3.75 -9.50 -17.58
C ALA A 84 -4.08 -8.00 -17.43
N PRO A 85 -3.64 -7.11 -18.34
CA PRO A 85 -3.80 -5.65 -18.20
C PRO A 85 -5.27 -5.22 -18.07
N GLY A 86 -6.18 -5.90 -18.77
CA GLY A 86 -7.61 -5.60 -18.72
C GLY A 86 -8.23 -5.74 -17.31
N LYS A 87 -7.71 -6.66 -16.47
CA LYS A 87 -8.11 -6.78 -15.07
C LYS A 87 -7.77 -5.49 -14.31
N TYR A 88 -6.57 -4.96 -14.50
CA TYR A 88 -6.09 -3.76 -13.81
C TYR A 88 -6.84 -2.50 -14.24
N PHE A 89 -7.05 -2.29 -15.54
CA PHE A 89 -7.83 -1.13 -15.99
C PHE A 89 -9.29 -1.20 -15.55
N ARG A 90 -9.90 -2.39 -15.57
CA ARG A 90 -11.29 -2.55 -15.10
C ARG A 90 -11.39 -2.35 -13.59
N ASN A 91 -10.56 -3.04 -12.81
CA ASN A 91 -10.66 -2.99 -11.35
C ASN A 91 -10.15 -1.65 -10.79
N ASN A 92 -8.93 -1.24 -11.18
CA ASN A 92 -8.31 -0.07 -10.58
C ASN A 92 -8.83 1.24 -11.19
N THR A 93 -8.88 1.34 -12.52
CA THR A 93 -9.24 2.62 -13.16
C THR A 93 -10.75 2.81 -13.22
N LEU A 94 -11.49 1.85 -13.79
CA LEU A 94 -12.96 1.95 -13.88
C LEU A 94 -13.61 1.88 -12.50
N GLY A 95 -13.14 0.98 -11.62
CA GLY A 95 -13.63 0.90 -10.25
C GLY A 95 -13.43 2.20 -9.47
N SER A 96 -12.26 2.85 -9.60
CA SER A 96 -12.02 4.17 -8.99
C SER A 96 -12.91 5.25 -9.59
N PHE A 97 -13.15 5.23 -10.91
CA PHE A 97 -14.11 6.15 -11.56
C PHE A 97 -15.50 5.99 -10.97
N ASN A 98 -16.00 4.77 -10.84
CA ASN A 98 -17.32 4.49 -10.24
C ASN A 98 -17.40 5.01 -8.79
N LEU A 99 -16.36 4.81 -8.00
CA LEU A 99 -16.28 5.32 -6.64
C LEU A 99 -16.35 6.86 -6.60
N ILE A 100 -15.56 7.55 -7.45
CA ILE A 100 -15.54 9.02 -7.50
C ILE A 100 -16.90 9.57 -7.92
N GLU A 101 -17.57 8.96 -8.91
CA GLU A 101 -18.92 9.35 -9.34
C GLU A 101 -19.96 9.11 -8.23
N ALA A 102 -19.91 7.99 -7.53
CA ALA A 102 -20.78 7.72 -6.39
C ALA A 102 -20.55 8.73 -5.24
N MET A 103 -19.29 9.06 -4.94
CA MET A 103 -18.94 10.11 -3.96
C MET A 103 -19.50 11.46 -4.36
N ARG A 104 -19.34 11.86 -5.62
CA ARG A 104 -19.86 13.12 -6.16
C ARG A 104 -21.38 13.19 -6.01
N ALA A 105 -22.09 12.13 -6.40
CA ALA A 105 -23.55 12.04 -6.27
C ALA A 105 -24.04 12.10 -4.81
N ALA A 106 -23.27 11.52 -3.88
CA ALA A 106 -23.56 11.52 -2.44
C ALA A 106 -23.08 12.80 -1.71
N GLY A 107 -22.41 13.72 -2.40
CA GLY A 107 -21.84 14.94 -1.79
C GLY A 107 -20.61 14.69 -0.89
N VAL A 108 -19.92 13.54 -1.06
CA VAL A 108 -18.70 13.21 -0.31
C VAL A 108 -17.49 13.81 -1.02
N GLY A 109 -16.93 14.87 -0.47
CA GLY A 109 -15.92 15.71 -1.12
C GLY A 109 -14.46 15.44 -0.70
N THR A 110 -14.15 14.39 0.07
CA THR A 110 -12.77 14.15 0.57
C THR A 110 -12.33 12.72 0.27
N LEU A 111 -11.21 12.57 -0.44
CA LEU A 111 -10.64 11.27 -0.84
C LEU A 111 -9.13 11.21 -0.57
N VAL A 112 -8.68 10.20 0.17
CA VAL A 112 -7.27 9.79 0.22
C VAL A 112 -7.09 8.53 -0.63
N PHE A 113 -6.20 8.60 -1.61
CA PHE A 113 -5.98 7.54 -2.59
C PHE A 113 -4.65 6.82 -2.34
N SER A 114 -4.71 5.51 -2.22
CA SER A 114 -3.56 4.62 -2.23
C SER A 114 -2.94 4.57 -3.63
N SER A 115 -1.94 5.42 -3.85
CA SER A 115 -1.13 5.41 -5.07
C SER A 115 0.16 4.60 -4.87
N THR A 116 1.12 4.72 -5.77
CA THR A 116 2.31 3.86 -5.79
C THR A 116 3.50 4.57 -6.44
N CYS A 117 4.73 4.21 -6.02
CA CYS A 117 5.95 4.59 -6.73
C CYS A 117 6.04 4.01 -8.16
N ALA A 118 5.26 2.96 -8.49
CA ALA A 118 5.22 2.39 -9.82
C ALA A 118 4.75 3.38 -10.91
N THR A 119 4.11 4.49 -10.52
CA THR A 119 3.76 5.59 -11.42
C THR A 119 4.99 6.28 -12.02
N TYR A 120 6.13 6.23 -11.36
CA TYR A 120 7.38 6.84 -11.83
C TYR A 120 8.10 6.00 -12.90
N GLY A 121 7.88 4.68 -12.91
CA GLY A 121 8.60 3.76 -13.79
C GLY A 121 10.08 3.64 -13.41
N ASN A 122 10.96 3.71 -14.42
CA ASN A 122 12.40 3.68 -14.18
C ASN A 122 12.89 5.06 -13.70
N PRO A 123 13.45 5.18 -12.49
CA PRO A 123 13.85 6.46 -11.96
C PRO A 123 15.05 7.05 -12.73
N VAL A 124 14.99 8.36 -12.98
CA VAL A 124 16.12 9.12 -13.58
C VAL A 124 17.04 9.68 -12.49
N ARG A 125 16.56 9.73 -11.25
CA ARG A 125 17.34 10.10 -10.04
C ARG A 125 16.76 9.42 -8.81
N VAL A 126 17.60 9.19 -7.82
CA VAL A 126 17.24 8.65 -6.50
C VAL A 126 17.95 9.53 -5.46
N PRO A 127 17.27 9.94 -4.36
CA PRO A 127 15.87 9.64 -3.98
C PRO A 127 14.84 10.26 -4.94
N ILE A 128 13.66 9.63 -5.02
CA ILE A 128 12.57 10.02 -5.91
C ILE A 128 11.67 11.01 -5.17
N ASP A 129 11.62 12.27 -5.62
CA ASP A 129 10.66 13.27 -5.16
C ASP A 129 9.41 13.33 -6.05
N GLU A 130 8.38 14.09 -5.67
CA GLU A 130 7.11 14.18 -6.41
C GLU A 130 7.21 14.96 -7.72
N SER A 131 8.30 15.67 -7.98
CA SER A 131 8.59 16.35 -9.26
C SER A 131 9.19 15.40 -10.30
N HIS A 132 9.52 14.16 -9.90
CA HIS A 132 10.06 13.15 -10.81
C HIS A 132 9.04 12.83 -11.93
N PRO A 133 9.48 12.65 -13.20
CA PRO A 133 8.59 12.24 -14.29
C PRO A 133 7.84 10.96 -13.97
N GLN A 134 6.53 10.94 -14.30
CA GLN A 134 5.69 9.75 -14.17
C GLN A 134 5.57 9.06 -15.54
N VAL A 135 6.33 7.99 -15.73
CA VAL A 135 6.38 7.17 -16.95
C VAL A 135 6.29 5.70 -16.57
N PRO A 136 5.09 5.20 -16.20
CA PRO A 136 4.90 3.81 -15.79
C PRO A 136 5.40 2.83 -16.83
N VAL A 137 5.97 1.71 -16.39
CA VAL A 137 6.49 0.64 -17.25
C VAL A 137 5.65 -0.64 -17.17
N ASN A 138 4.51 -0.59 -16.48
CA ASN A 138 3.58 -1.69 -16.34
C ASN A 138 2.12 -1.20 -16.17
N PRO A 139 1.13 -2.04 -16.52
CA PRO A 139 -0.29 -1.66 -16.44
C PRO A 139 -0.78 -1.32 -15.03
N TYR A 140 -0.18 -1.88 -13.98
CA TYR A 140 -0.50 -1.51 -12.60
C TYR A 140 -0.16 -0.04 -12.33
N GLY A 141 1.08 0.38 -12.59
CA GLY A 141 1.51 1.77 -12.44
C GLY A 141 0.69 2.72 -13.31
N GLU A 142 0.41 2.34 -14.57
CA GLU A 142 -0.44 3.12 -15.47
C GLU A 142 -1.86 3.29 -14.93
N SER A 143 -2.48 2.20 -14.43
CA SER A 143 -3.84 2.26 -13.86
C SER A 143 -3.93 3.22 -12.66
N LYS A 144 -2.90 3.23 -11.81
CA LYS A 144 -2.83 4.16 -10.66
C LYS A 144 -2.61 5.61 -11.12
N LEU A 145 -1.74 5.84 -12.10
CA LEU A 145 -1.52 7.18 -12.68
C LEU A 145 -2.79 7.73 -13.35
N MET A 146 -3.57 6.89 -14.03
CA MET A 146 -4.86 7.29 -14.60
C MET A 146 -5.82 7.79 -13.51
N VAL A 147 -5.85 7.13 -12.35
CA VAL A 147 -6.67 7.59 -11.21
C VAL A 147 -6.18 8.94 -10.69
N GLU A 148 -4.88 9.16 -10.52
CA GLU A 148 -4.35 10.47 -10.10
C GLU A 148 -4.75 11.59 -11.07
N LYS A 149 -4.72 11.32 -12.40
CA LYS A 149 -5.18 12.27 -13.41
C LYS A 149 -6.69 12.56 -13.29
N MET A 150 -7.51 11.54 -13.04
CA MET A 150 -8.94 11.74 -12.76
C MET A 150 -9.16 12.60 -11.52
N LEU A 151 -8.48 12.30 -10.40
CA LEU A 151 -8.61 13.06 -9.16
C LEU A 151 -8.31 14.55 -9.36
N ARG A 152 -7.27 14.88 -10.15
CA ARG A 152 -6.96 16.27 -10.50
C ARG A 152 -8.14 16.93 -11.22
N TRP A 153 -8.68 16.31 -12.27
CA TRP A 153 -9.79 16.88 -13.04
C TRP A 153 -11.08 17.01 -12.22
N TYR A 154 -11.37 16.04 -11.34
CA TYR A 154 -12.51 16.14 -10.42
C TYR A 154 -12.31 17.22 -9.35
N GLY A 155 -11.07 17.44 -8.91
CA GLY A 155 -10.72 18.56 -8.05
C GLY A 155 -11.00 19.90 -8.72
N GLU A 156 -10.53 20.07 -9.96
CA GLU A 156 -10.72 21.31 -10.74
C GLU A 156 -12.22 21.55 -11.11
N ALA A 157 -12.92 20.52 -11.54
CA ALA A 157 -14.29 20.66 -12.03
C ALA A 157 -15.36 20.65 -10.93
N HIS A 158 -15.16 19.92 -9.85
CA HIS A 158 -16.18 19.62 -8.84
C HIS A 158 -15.74 19.92 -7.39
N GLY A 159 -14.54 20.43 -7.17
CA GLY A 159 -14.03 20.75 -5.84
C GLY A 159 -13.69 19.53 -4.98
N LEU A 160 -13.48 18.33 -5.59
CA LEU A 160 -13.03 17.16 -4.86
C LEU A 160 -11.68 17.45 -4.20
N GLN A 161 -11.61 17.32 -2.89
CA GLN A 161 -10.36 17.38 -2.15
C GLN A 161 -9.71 16.01 -2.11
N TRP A 162 -8.47 15.90 -2.59
CA TRP A 162 -7.82 14.61 -2.71
C TRP A 162 -6.34 14.65 -2.33
N MET A 163 -5.86 13.53 -1.83
CA MET A 163 -4.45 13.30 -1.59
C MET A 163 -4.06 11.92 -2.10
N ALA A 164 -3.10 11.84 -3.04
CA ALA A 164 -2.58 10.59 -3.55
C ALA A 164 -1.28 10.25 -2.83
N LEU A 165 -1.29 9.19 -2.03
CA LEU A 165 -0.12 8.76 -1.28
C LEU A 165 0.63 7.70 -2.10
N ARG A 166 1.81 8.08 -2.63
CA ARG A 166 2.68 7.23 -3.43
C ARG A 166 3.70 6.56 -2.52
N TYR A 167 3.42 5.33 -2.10
CA TYR A 167 4.36 4.59 -1.27
C TYR A 167 5.11 3.51 -2.06
N PHE A 168 6.20 3.04 -1.47
CA PHE A 168 7.14 2.12 -2.08
C PHE A 168 6.80 0.69 -1.66
N ASN A 169 7.46 0.13 -0.67
CA ASN A 169 7.20 -1.24 -0.27
C ASN A 169 6.59 -1.28 1.14
N ALA A 170 5.28 -1.48 1.22
CA ALA A 170 4.62 -1.74 2.51
C ALA A 170 5.18 -3.02 3.14
N ALA A 171 5.44 -2.99 4.44
CA ALA A 171 6.07 -4.10 5.16
C ALA A 171 5.70 -4.10 6.65
N GLY A 172 5.99 -5.19 7.34
CA GLY A 172 5.72 -5.32 8.76
C GLY A 172 4.34 -5.90 9.06
N ALA A 173 3.97 -5.84 10.31
CA ALA A 173 2.66 -6.21 10.80
C ALA A 173 2.27 -5.33 11.99
N ASP A 174 1.06 -5.43 12.46
CA ASP A 174 0.61 -4.73 13.64
C ASP A 174 1.52 -5.02 14.84
N PRO A 175 2.04 -4.00 15.53
CA PRO A 175 2.90 -4.19 16.71
C PRO A 175 2.26 -5.01 17.82
N ASP A 176 0.91 -4.94 17.94
CA ASP A 176 0.15 -5.69 18.94
C ASP A 176 -0.19 -7.12 18.48
N GLY A 177 0.17 -7.48 17.22
CA GLY A 177 -0.06 -8.81 16.64
C GLY A 177 -1.50 -9.14 16.28
N GLU A 178 -2.39 -8.14 16.19
CA GLU A 178 -3.81 -8.36 15.90
C GLU A 178 -4.10 -8.61 14.42
N ILE A 179 -3.31 -8.01 13.53
CA ILE A 179 -3.42 -8.12 12.06
C ILE A 179 -2.02 -8.08 11.43
N GLY A 180 -1.93 -8.63 10.23
CA GLY A 180 -0.70 -8.64 9.44
C GLY A 180 -0.95 -8.97 8.00
N GLU A 181 0.10 -9.20 7.26
CA GLU A 181 0.07 -9.49 5.83
C GLU A 181 -0.25 -10.97 5.57
N VAL A 182 -1.29 -11.21 4.77
CA VAL A 182 -1.61 -12.55 4.23
C VAL A 182 -2.08 -12.38 2.79
N HIS A 183 -1.31 -12.92 1.84
CA HIS A 183 -1.65 -12.93 0.43
C HIS A 183 -1.56 -14.34 -0.17
N ASP A 184 -2.45 -14.64 -1.09
CA ASP A 184 -2.40 -15.86 -1.89
C ASP A 184 -2.63 -15.51 -3.38
N PRO A 185 -1.60 -15.65 -4.24
CA PRO A 185 -0.21 -16.00 -3.90
C PRO A 185 0.56 -14.87 -3.19
N GLU A 186 1.47 -15.23 -2.26
CA GLU A 186 2.38 -14.27 -1.65
C GLU A 186 3.48 -13.87 -2.63
N SER A 187 3.75 -12.57 -2.74
CA SER A 187 4.74 -12.02 -3.66
C SER A 187 5.72 -11.01 -3.01
N HIS A 188 5.44 -10.57 -1.78
CA HIS A 188 6.28 -9.61 -1.09
C HIS A 188 7.50 -10.28 -0.45
N LEU A 189 8.64 -9.57 -0.50
CA LEU A 189 9.93 -10.15 -0.12
C LEU A 189 9.97 -10.60 1.34
N ILE A 190 9.57 -9.75 2.29
CA ILE A 190 9.70 -10.04 3.74
C ILE A 190 8.90 -11.30 4.12
N PRO A 191 7.62 -11.46 3.77
CA PRO A 191 6.88 -12.71 4.01
C PRO A 191 7.50 -13.94 3.36
N LEU A 192 8.02 -13.81 2.12
CA LEU A 192 8.71 -14.91 1.43
C LEU A 192 9.99 -15.34 2.17
N VAL A 193 10.78 -14.37 2.64
CA VAL A 193 12.02 -14.63 3.41
C VAL A 193 11.69 -15.29 4.75
N ILE A 194 10.66 -14.80 5.44
CA ILE A 194 10.17 -15.39 6.70
C ILE A 194 9.67 -16.82 6.48
N GLY A 195 8.87 -17.06 5.43
CA GLY A 195 8.39 -18.39 5.08
C GLY A 195 9.53 -19.39 4.77
N GLY A 196 10.60 -18.89 4.11
CA GLY A 196 11.83 -19.68 3.91
C GLY A 196 12.53 -20.03 5.23
N ALA A 197 12.62 -19.09 6.17
CA ALA A 197 13.21 -19.31 7.50
C ALA A 197 12.37 -20.28 8.37
N LEU A 198 11.05 -20.23 8.23
CA LEU A 198 10.10 -21.13 8.91
C LEU A 198 10.08 -22.53 8.28
N GLY A 199 10.57 -22.69 7.03
CA GLY A 199 10.50 -23.95 6.28
C GLY A 199 9.10 -24.21 5.70
N THR A 200 8.20 -23.21 5.70
CA THR A 200 6.84 -23.30 5.13
C THR A 200 6.80 -22.96 3.65
N ARG A 201 7.89 -22.39 3.11
CA ARG A 201 8.06 -22.03 1.70
C ARG A 201 9.42 -22.48 1.17
N PRO A 202 9.57 -22.65 -0.17
CA PRO A 202 10.87 -22.97 -0.77
C PRO A 202 11.89 -21.84 -0.55
N PRO A 203 13.20 -22.10 -0.82
CA PRO A 203 14.24 -21.08 -0.76
C PRO A 203 13.86 -19.81 -1.53
N VAL A 204 14.20 -18.65 -0.96
CA VAL A 204 13.89 -17.34 -1.56
C VAL A 204 14.68 -17.15 -2.84
N LYS A 205 14.05 -16.71 -3.91
CA LYS A 205 14.73 -16.35 -5.16
C LYS A 205 15.20 -14.89 -5.11
N VAL A 206 16.52 -14.69 -5.11
CA VAL A 206 17.16 -13.38 -5.23
C VAL A 206 17.36 -13.09 -6.72
N PHE A 207 16.55 -12.18 -7.27
CA PHE A 207 16.57 -11.84 -8.69
C PHE A 207 17.62 -10.76 -8.99
N GLY A 208 18.74 -11.17 -9.62
CA GLY A 208 19.90 -10.34 -9.88
C GLY A 208 20.85 -10.27 -8.68
N ALA A 209 22.15 -10.46 -8.98
CA ALA A 209 23.22 -10.31 -7.99
C ALA A 209 24.36 -9.44 -8.56
N ASP A 210 24.05 -8.70 -9.62
CA ASP A 210 24.99 -7.91 -10.43
C ASP A 210 24.48 -6.47 -10.68
N TYR A 211 23.50 -6.00 -9.89
CA TYR A 211 23.07 -4.61 -9.94
C TYR A 211 24.18 -3.66 -9.45
N PRO A 212 24.22 -2.40 -9.94
CA PRO A 212 25.20 -1.39 -9.48
C PRO A 212 24.80 -0.85 -8.09
N THR A 213 24.67 -1.76 -7.11
CA THR A 213 24.31 -1.49 -5.73
C THR A 213 25.38 -2.05 -4.79
N VAL A 214 25.30 -1.75 -3.51
CA VAL A 214 26.34 -2.06 -2.51
C VAL A 214 26.69 -3.57 -2.42
N ASP A 215 25.71 -4.44 -2.64
CA ASP A 215 25.87 -5.90 -2.55
C ASP A 215 25.42 -6.66 -3.80
N GLY A 216 25.15 -5.91 -4.88
CA GLY A 216 24.71 -6.44 -6.17
C GLY A 216 23.24 -6.80 -6.25
N THR A 217 22.46 -6.67 -5.16
CA THR A 217 21.01 -6.95 -5.16
C THR A 217 20.18 -5.67 -5.23
N ALA A 218 18.93 -5.78 -5.66
CA ALA A 218 18.03 -4.64 -5.78
C ALA A 218 17.77 -3.96 -4.42
N VAL A 219 17.68 -2.62 -4.43
CA VAL A 219 17.44 -1.80 -3.23
C VAL A 219 16.02 -1.24 -3.25
N ARG A 220 15.31 -1.33 -2.14
CA ARG A 220 13.93 -0.84 -1.98
C ARG A 220 13.75 -0.10 -0.66
N ASP A 221 12.82 0.85 -0.64
CA ASP A 221 12.41 1.56 0.57
C ASP A 221 11.23 0.81 1.19
N TYR A 222 11.47 0.20 2.36
CA TYR A 222 10.44 -0.53 3.10
C TYR A 222 9.83 0.37 4.16
N ILE A 223 8.53 0.58 4.05
CA ILE A 223 7.75 1.41 4.96
C ILE A 223 6.83 0.54 5.82
N HIS A 224 6.87 0.74 7.11
CA HIS A 224 6.04 -0.02 8.04
C HIS A 224 4.55 0.26 7.82
N VAL A 225 3.72 -0.77 7.79
CA VAL A 225 2.28 -0.67 7.50
C VAL A 225 1.53 0.21 8.50
N ALA A 226 1.94 0.23 9.78
CA ALA A 226 1.36 1.13 10.78
C ALA A 226 1.71 2.61 10.51
N ASP A 227 2.90 2.90 9.98
CA ASP A 227 3.29 4.24 9.55
C ASP A 227 2.51 4.69 8.31
N LEU A 228 2.22 3.75 7.39
CA LEU A 228 1.31 4.02 6.28
C LEU A 228 -0.10 4.37 6.77
N ALA A 229 -0.62 3.61 7.73
CA ALA A 229 -1.94 3.86 8.31
C ALA A 229 -2.02 5.26 8.96
N ASP A 230 -0.99 5.67 9.73
CA ASP A 230 -0.89 7.02 10.31
C ASP A 230 -0.85 8.11 9.22
N ALA A 231 -0.10 7.88 8.13
CA ALA A 231 -0.06 8.84 7.03
C ALA A 231 -1.42 9.03 6.35
N HIS A 232 -2.22 7.96 6.18
CA HIS A 232 -3.56 8.05 5.61
C HIS A 232 -4.53 8.81 6.52
N LEU A 233 -4.47 8.59 7.84
CA LEU A 233 -5.23 9.34 8.83
C LEU A 233 -4.89 10.84 8.76
N ARG A 234 -3.60 11.19 8.81
CA ARG A 234 -3.13 12.59 8.70
C ARG A 234 -3.55 13.23 7.37
N ALA A 235 -3.52 12.50 6.27
CA ALA A 235 -3.95 12.99 4.98
C ALA A 235 -5.43 13.42 4.97
N ILE A 236 -6.33 12.63 5.58
CA ILE A 236 -7.74 13.01 5.76
C ILE A 236 -7.84 14.31 6.60
N GLU A 237 -7.16 14.35 7.74
CA GLU A 237 -7.20 15.51 8.66
C GLU A 237 -6.69 16.78 7.97
N ARG A 238 -5.59 16.68 7.21
CA ARG A 238 -5.02 17.81 6.46
C ARG A 238 -5.93 18.30 5.35
N LEU A 239 -6.54 17.40 4.56
CA LEU A 239 -7.53 17.81 3.55
C LEU A 239 -8.70 18.55 4.18
N ARG A 240 -9.25 18.04 5.27
CA ARG A 240 -10.37 18.68 5.99
C ARG A 240 -10.00 20.01 6.65
N SER A 241 -8.73 20.22 6.96
CA SER A 241 -8.22 21.52 7.44
C SER A 241 -7.89 22.52 6.33
N GLY A 242 -8.17 22.19 5.07
CA GLY A 242 -7.98 23.07 3.92
C GLY A 242 -6.61 22.97 3.24
N THR A 243 -5.82 21.92 3.54
CA THR A 243 -4.58 21.66 2.82
C THR A 243 -4.89 21.35 1.34
N PRO A 244 -4.18 21.97 0.37
CA PRO A 244 -4.43 21.76 -1.04
C PRO A 244 -4.24 20.30 -1.47
N SER A 245 -5.07 19.86 -2.44
CA SER A 245 -4.97 18.55 -3.06
C SER A 245 -3.65 18.35 -3.76
N GLN A 246 -3.00 17.21 -3.52
CA GLN A 246 -1.68 16.90 -4.09
C GLN A 246 -1.31 15.42 -3.98
N ALA A 247 -0.25 15.03 -4.68
CA ALA A 247 0.42 13.74 -4.46
C ALA A 247 1.57 13.91 -3.45
N ILE A 248 1.80 12.89 -2.63
CA ILE A 248 2.84 12.86 -1.59
C ILE A 248 3.51 11.48 -1.60
N ASN A 249 4.84 11.46 -1.64
CA ASN A 249 5.62 10.24 -1.47
C ASN A 249 5.69 9.82 0.00
N LEU A 250 5.50 8.54 0.26
CA LEU A 250 5.68 7.94 1.58
C LEU A 250 6.79 6.89 1.51
N GLY A 251 7.81 7.08 2.30
CA GLY A 251 8.93 6.17 2.47
C GLY A 251 9.75 6.56 3.70
N THR A 252 10.75 5.77 4.01
CA THR A 252 11.71 6.07 5.08
C THR A 252 12.81 7.02 4.60
N GLY A 253 13.05 7.06 3.29
CA GLY A 253 14.20 7.74 2.67
C GLY A 253 15.49 6.90 2.78
N VAL A 254 15.37 5.65 3.23
CA VAL A 254 16.51 4.74 3.40
C VAL A 254 16.27 3.46 2.60
N GLY A 255 17.12 3.24 1.58
CA GLY A 255 17.06 2.01 0.79
C GLY A 255 17.65 0.81 1.54
N GLN A 256 17.02 -0.34 1.38
CA GLN A 256 17.49 -1.62 1.92
C GLN A 256 17.57 -2.65 0.79
N SER A 257 18.69 -3.36 0.71
CA SER A 257 18.90 -4.38 -0.31
C SER A 257 18.17 -5.69 0.03
N VAL A 258 17.97 -6.55 -0.98
CA VAL A 258 17.41 -7.89 -0.75
C VAL A 258 18.24 -8.69 0.24
N ARG A 259 19.58 -8.59 0.19
CA ARG A 259 20.46 -9.28 1.14
C ARG A 259 20.31 -8.73 2.56
N GLN A 260 20.19 -7.41 2.73
CA GLN A 260 19.94 -6.81 4.03
C GLN A 260 18.62 -7.31 4.66
N VAL A 261 17.57 -7.49 3.85
CA VAL A 261 16.31 -8.09 4.33
C VAL A 261 16.50 -9.53 4.77
N ILE A 262 17.24 -10.35 4.00
CA ILE A 262 17.56 -11.73 4.36
C ILE A 262 18.35 -11.77 5.68
N ASP A 263 19.35 -10.92 5.83
CA ASP A 263 20.17 -10.85 7.05
C ASP A 263 19.36 -10.37 8.26
N ALA A 264 18.45 -9.41 8.09
CA ALA A 264 17.54 -8.96 9.14
C ALA A 264 16.62 -10.10 9.63
N VAL A 265 16.03 -10.87 8.72
CA VAL A 265 15.20 -12.05 9.09
C VAL A 265 16.04 -13.10 9.81
N LYS A 266 17.28 -13.36 9.36
CA LYS A 266 18.20 -14.28 10.02
C LYS A 266 18.54 -13.84 11.44
N GLN A 267 18.80 -12.54 11.64
CA GLN A 267 19.08 -11.98 12.97
C GLN A 267 17.88 -12.02 13.92
N VAL A 268 16.67 -11.69 13.40
CA VAL A 268 15.43 -11.68 14.19
C VAL A 268 15.02 -13.11 14.58
N SER A 269 15.06 -14.02 13.61
CA SER A 269 14.59 -15.40 13.82
C SER A 269 15.57 -16.33 14.53
N GLY A 270 16.87 -16.02 14.45
CA GLY A 270 17.95 -16.94 14.84
C GLY A 270 18.05 -18.18 13.93
N ARG A 271 17.37 -18.20 12.78
CA ARG A 271 17.28 -19.34 11.87
C ARG A 271 18.05 -19.08 10.57
N PRO A 272 18.55 -20.14 9.90
CA PRO A 272 19.07 -19.99 8.54
C PRO A 272 17.95 -19.58 7.58
N VAL A 273 18.28 -18.71 6.63
CA VAL A 273 17.39 -18.31 5.54
C VAL A 273 17.96 -18.88 4.23
N PRO A 274 17.40 -19.95 3.67
CA PRO A 274 17.85 -20.48 2.39
C PRO A 274 17.42 -19.56 1.24
N PHE A 275 18.31 -19.30 0.29
CA PHE A 275 18.01 -18.54 -0.92
C PHE A 275 18.80 -19.03 -2.13
N ASP A 276 18.24 -18.84 -3.31
CA ASP A 276 18.85 -19.12 -4.60
C ASP A 276 18.98 -17.83 -5.41
N THR A 277 20.05 -17.68 -6.17
CA THR A 277 20.22 -16.55 -7.10
C THR A 277 19.58 -16.88 -8.44
N ALA A 278 18.82 -15.94 -8.99
CA ALA A 278 18.17 -16.04 -10.30
C ALA A 278 18.55 -14.83 -11.18
N PRO A 279 18.38 -14.89 -12.51
CA PRO A 279 18.56 -13.74 -13.38
C PRO A 279 17.69 -12.56 -12.96
N ARG A 280 18.10 -11.33 -13.31
CA ARG A 280 17.30 -10.10 -13.08
C ARG A 280 15.90 -10.23 -13.68
N ARG A 281 14.90 -9.69 -12.99
CA ARG A 281 13.58 -9.50 -13.59
C ARG A 281 13.64 -8.41 -14.65
N ALA A 282 13.02 -8.62 -15.79
CA ALA A 282 12.95 -7.61 -16.83
C ALA A 282 12.21 -6.35 -16.32
N GLY A 283 12.80 -5.19 -16.52
CA GLY A 283 12.22 -3.90 -16.13
C GLY A 283 12.29 -3.59 -14.61
N ASP A 284 13.00 -4.40 -13.83
CA ASP A 284 13.16 -4.12 -12.39
C ASP A 284 14.34 -3.16 -12.16
N PRO A 285 14.10 -1.92 -11.65
CA PRO A 285 15.18 -0.95 -11.46
C PRO A 285 16.09 -1.35 -10.30
N PRO A 286 17.39 -0.99 -10.36
CA PRO A 286 18.34 -1.32 -9.29
C PRO A 286 17.97 -0.72 -7.95
N GLU A 287 17.39 0.48 -7.92
CA GLU A 287 17.09 1.20 -6.69
C GLU A 287 15.78 1.98 -6.81
N LEU A 288 14.93 1.87 -5.78
CA LEU A 288 13.70 2.66 -5.60
C LEU A 288 13.62 3.14 -4.15
N VAL A 289 13.94 4.42 -3.92
CA VAL A 289 13.94 5.06 -2.60
C VAL A 289 13.21 6.40 -2.69
N ALA A 290 12.32 6.66 -1.74
CA ALA A 290 11.55 7.90 -1.66
C ALA A 290 12.38 9.07 -1.14
N ASP A 291 12.05 10.29 -1.58
CA ASP A 291 12.26 11.49 -0.79
C ASP A 291 10.97 11.79 0.00
N PRO A 292 10.97 11.61 1.35
CA PRO A 292 9.80 11.84 2.19
C PRO A 292 9.67 13.29 2.68
N SER A 293 10.42 14.24 2.13
CA SER A 293 10.46 15.62 2.62
C SER A 293 9.09 16.29 2.59
N ARG A 294 8.31 16.08 1.52
CA ARG A 294 6.95 16.62 1.39
C ARG A 294 5.97 16.02 2.40
N ALA A 295 6.10 14.74 2.73
CA ALA A 295 5.29 14.13 3.78
C ALA A 295 5.55 14.77 5.15
N ARG A 296 6.79 15.09 5.46
CA ARG A 296 7.15 15.82 6.68
C ARG A 296 6.56 17.22 6.71
N GLU A 297 6.70 17.95 5.61
CA GLU A 297 6.23 19.34 5.50
C GLU A 297 4.70 19.42 5.53
N VAL A 298 4.01 18.66 4.71
CA VAL A 298 2.57 18.78 4.50
C VAL A 298 1.76 18.02 5.54
N LEU A 299 2.14 16.79 5.88
CA LEU A 299 1.41 15.95 6.83
C LEU A 299 1.94 16.10 8.27
N GLY A 300 3.12 16.69 8.47
CA GLY A 300 3.83 16.61 9.75
C GLY A 300 4.18 15.15 10.10
N TRP A 301 4.38 14.32 9.07
CA TRP A 301 4.56 12.88 9.22
C TRP A 301 6.02 12.49 9.09
N THR A 302 6.45 11.63 10.02
CA THR A 302 7.72 10.91 9.96
C THR A 302 7.46 9.46 10.37
N PRO A 303 8.11 8.47 9.72
CA PRO A 303 7.90 7.08 10.08
C PRO A 303 8.40 6.82 11.51
N ARG A 304 7.57 6.17 12.32
CA ARG A 304 7.92 5.73 13.69
C ARG A 304 8.78 4.47 13.66
N TYR A 305 8.54 3.60 12.69
CA TYR A 305 9.21 2.30 12.54
C TYR A 305 10.12 2.31 11.31
N ALA A 306 11.04 3.30 11.23
CA ALA A 306 11.95 3.44 10.08
C ALA A 306 13.05 2.37 10.03
N ASP A 307 13.29 1.64 11.12
CA ASP A 307 14.30 0.60 11.22
C ASP A 307 13.82 -0.72 10.62
N LEU A 308 14.59 -1.28 9.68
CA LEU A 308 14.27 -2.54 9.01
C LEU A 308 14.12 -3.71 9.99
N ARG A 309 14.98 -3.77 11.03
CA ARG A 309 14.92 -4.85 12.02
C ARG A 309 13.61 -4.86 12.78
N THR A 310 13.11 -3.69 13.19
CA THR A 310 11.81 -3.53 13.85
C THR A 310 10.67 -3.96 12.94
N THR A 311 10.70 -3.53 11.68
CA THR A 311 9.69 -3.92 10.68
C THR A 311 9.67 -5.44 10.46
N VAL A 312 10.85 -6.05 10.32
CA VAL A 312 11.01 -7.51 10.20
C VAL A 312 10.57 -8.23 11.47
N GLN A 313 10.86 -7.67 12.67
CA GLN A 313 10.43 -8.27 13.94
C GLN A 313 8.91 -8.37 14.05
N HIS A 314 8.17 -7.30 13.67
CA HIS A 314 6.72 -7.33 13.71
C HIS A 314 6.15 -8.31 12.69
N ALA A 315 6.69 -8.34 11.46
CA ALA A 315 6.33 -9.33 10.45
C ALA A 315 6.62 -10.77 10.92
N TRP A 316 7.79 -11.01 11.55
CA TRP A 316 8.14 -12.30 12.09
C TRP A 316 7.17 -12.77 13.18
N ASN A 317 6.82 -11.88 14.12
CA ASN A 317 5.89 -12.21 15.19
C ASN A 317 4.53 -12.65 14.65
N TRP A 318 4.04 -11.98 13.60
CA TRP A 318 2.80 -12.32 12.91
C TRP A 318 2.88 -13.70 12.25
N HIS A 319 3.83 -13.89 11.33
CA HIS A 319 3.91 -15.11 10.55
C HIS A 319 4.32 -16.35 11.37
N ALA A 320 5.16 -16.18 12.40
CA ALA A 320 5.54 -17.27 13.29
C ALA A 320 4.38 -17.66 14.23
N GLY A 321 3.56 -16.69 14.66
CA GLY A 321 2.34 -16.93 15.45
C GLY A 321 1.29 -17.69 14.66
N GLU A 322 1.03 -17.33 13.41
CA GLU A 322 0.12 -18.06 12.53
C GLU A 322 0.57 -19.51 12.27
N SER A 323 1.89 -19.72 12.11
CA SER A 323 2.43 -21.08 11.91
C SER A 323 2.31 -21.97 13.15
N ALA A 324 2.22 -21.38 14.35
CA ALA A 324 2.03 -22.11 15.60
C ALA A 324 0.57 -22.48 15.88
N THR A 325 -0.39 -21.82 15.18
CA THR A 325 -1.84 -22.04 15.34
C THR A 325 -2.46 -22.92 14.24
N ARG A 326 -1.68 -23.29 13.23
CA ARG A 326 -2.02 -24.26 12.16
C ARG A 326 -1.32 -25.59 12.42
#